data_ea1623229745f30ec3a46357868d12d1
#
_entry.id   ea1623229745f30ec3a46357868d12d1
#
_cell.length_a   1.000
_cell.length_b   1.000
_cell.length_c   1.000
_cell.angle_alpha   90.00
_cell.angle_beta   90.00
_cell.angle_gamma   90.00
#
_symmetry.space_group_name_H-M   'P 1'
#
loop_
_entity.id
_entity.type
_entity.pdbx_description
1 polymer ?
#
loop_
_entity_poly.entity_id
_entity_poly.type
_entity_poly.pdbx_seq_one_letter_code
_entity_poly.pdbx_strand_id
1 'polypeptide(L)'
;QRYGIDPLLLKAIAWQESRGWTGAIGPKLPDGNQALGLMQINTIHLPALAKFGIRREDLFDACINQKVGAWILADCMRRFGQIWRAVGCYYAGPGSKNFSAQEKYVSGVRRYYEGYRCKSSPKGCACEGS
;
A
#
# COMPACT_ATOMS: atom_id res chain seq x y z
N GLN A 1 2.12 13.29 -8.65
CA GLN A 1 2.43 12.78 -7.33
C GLN A 1 2.03 13.74 -6.24
N ARG A 2 0.83 13.55 -5.78
CA ARG A 2 0.24 14.48 -4.83
C ARG A 2 0.99 14.54 -3.50
N TYR A 3 1.54 13.40 -3.05
CA TYR A 3 2.15 13.28 -1.73
C TYR A 3 3.67 13.09 -1.79
N GLY A 4 4.26 13.23 -2.95
CA GLY A 4 5.69 12.98 -3.12
C GLY A 4 6.08 11.51 -2.99
N ILE A 5 5.13 10.61 -3.14
CA ILE A 5 5.40 9.17 -3.06
C ILE A 5 5.79 8.66 -4.44
N ASP A 6 6.88 7.88 -4.48
CA ASP A 6 7.33 7.25 -5.71
C ASP A 6 6.23 6.32 -6.25
N PRO A 7 5.77 6.50 -7.49
CA PRO A 7 4.76 5.61 -8.07
C PRO A 7 5.17 4.15 -8.09
N LEU A 8 6.45 3.86 -8.19
CA LEU A 8 6.93 2.48 -8.16
C LEU A 8 6.74 1.84 -6.79
N LEU A 9 6.76 2.64 -5.72
CA LEU A 9 6.47 2.13 -4.39
C LEU A 9 5.00 1.75 -4.28
N LEU A 10 4.10 2.58 -4.80
CA LEU A 10 2.67 2.25 -4.83
C LEU A 10 2.41 1.00 -5.65
N LYS A 11 3.11 0.85 -6.76
CA LYS A 11 3.02 -0.36 -7.59
C LYS A 11 3.48 -1.60 -6.82
N ALA A 12 4.56 -1.45 -6.05
CA ALA A 12 5.09 -2.56 -5.25
C ALA A 12 4.10 -2.98 -4.16
N ILE A 13 3.47 -2.01 -3.51
CA ILE A 13 2.43 -2.30 -2.51
C ILE A 13 1.25 -3.02 -3.17
N ALA A 14 0.79 -2.50 -4.31
CA ALA A 14 -0.33 -3.13 -5.02
C ALA A 14 -0.01 -4.58 -5.41
N TRP A 15 1.19 -4.83 -5.85
CA TRP A 15 1.60 -6.19 -6.19
C TRP A 15 1.65 -7.10 -4.96
N GLN A 16 2.18 -6.59 -3.86
CA GLN A 16 2.21 -7.34 -2.60
C GLN A 16 0.80 -7.64 -2.09
N GLU A 17 -0.12 -6.68 -2.23
CA GLU A 17 -1.46 -6.80 -1.67
C GLU A 17 -2.40 -7.65 -2.50
N SER A 18 -2.42 -7.46 -3.81
CA SER A 18 -3.46 -8.07 -4.65
C SER A 18 -2.93 -8.70 -5.92
N ARG A 19 -1.63 -8.66 -6.18
CA ARG A 19 -1.03 -9.07 -7.46
C ARG A 19 -1.64 -8.31 -8.63
N GLY A 20 -2.05 -7.06 -8.40
CA GLY A 20 -2.63 -6.22 -9.43
C GLY A 20 -4.11 -6.45 -9.69
N TRP A 21 -4.79 -7.25 -8.85
CA TRP A 21 -6.20 -7.55 -9.05
C TRP A 21 -7.07 -6.47 -8.42
N THR A 22 -7.75 -5.69 -9.27
CA THR A 22 -8.60 -4.58 -8.82
C THR A 22 -9.84 -5.04 -8.06
N GLY A 23 -10.28 -6.27 -8.29
CA GLY A 23 -11.47 -6.84 -7.64
C GLY A 23 -11.18 -7.64 -6.37
N ALA A 24 -9.94 -7.61 -5.88
CA ALA A 24 -9.55 -8.43 -4.73
C ALA A 24 -10.34 -8.04 -3.47
N ILE A 25 -10.82 -9.04 -2.74
CA ILE A 25 -11.50 -8.87 -1.46
C ILE A 25 -10.82 -9.77 -0.45
N GLY A 26 -10.25 -9.17 0.59
CA GLY A 26 -9.62 -9.92 1.66
C GLY A 26 -10.64 -10.59 2.58
N PRO A 27 -10.20 -11.53 3.40
CA PRO A 27 -11.09 -12.18 4.36
C PRO A 27 -11.60 -11.19 5.40
N LYS A 28 -12.77 -11.47 5.97
CA LYS A 28 -13.30 -10.65 7.05
C LYS A 28 -12.41 -10.80 8.28
N LEU A 29 -12.06 -9.65 8.85
CA LEU A 29 -11.29 -9.59 10.08
C LEU A 29 -12.20 -9.74 11.29
N PRO A 30 -11.64 -9.96 12.50
CA PRO A 30 -12.46 -10.13 13.71
C PRO A 30 -13.42 -8.97 13.98
N ASP A 31 -13.08 -7.74 13.56
CA ASP A 31 -13.93 -6.57 13.73
C ASP A 31 -14.97 -6.41 12.61
N GLY A 32 -15.06 -7.38 11.70
CA GLY A 32 -15.98 -7.33 10.57
C GLY A 32 -15.50 -6.56 9.36
N ASN A 33 -14.37 -5.86 9.47
CA ASN A 33 -13.79 -5.15 8.35
C ASN A 33 -13.06 -6.11 7.41
N GLN A 34 -12.79 -5.64 6.22
CA GLN A 34 -12.03 -6.40 5.21
C GLN A 34 -11.31 -5.43 4.28
N ALA A 35 -10.35 -5.97 3.54
CA ALA A 35 -9.54 -5.18 2.64
C ALA A 35 -10.07 -5.30 1.21
N LEU A 36 -10.09 -4.19 0.47
CA LEU A 36 -10.73 -4.14 -0.85
C LEU A 36 -9.78 -3.59 -1.92
N GLY A 37 -9.78 -4.27 -3.05
CA GLY A 37 -9.22 -3.76 -4.29
C GLY A 37 -7.71 -3.82 -4.39
N LEU A 38 -7.21 -3.03 -5.31
CA LEU A 38 -5.81 -3.07 -5.76
C LEU A 38 -4.80 -2.98 -4.62
N MET A 39 -4.96 -2.02 -3.73
CA MET A 39 -4.05 -1.80 -2.60
C MET A 39 -4.61 -2.30 -1.28
N GLN A 40 -5.68 -3.07 -1.32
CA GLN A 40 -6.30 -3.71 -0.16
C GLN A 40 -6.64 -2.70 0.93
N ILE A 41 -7.50 -1.75 0.57
CA ILE A 41 -7.94 -0.69 1.48
C ILE A 41 -8.91 -1.27 2.52
N ASN A 42 -8.59 -1.12 3.79
CA ASN A 42 -9.44 -1.61 4.87
C ASN A 42 -10.71 -0.80 4.94
N THR A 43 -11.86 -1.48 5.08
CA THR A 43 -13.17 -0.84 5.15
C THR A 43 -13.34 0.05 6.38
N ILE A 44 -12.43 -0.02 7.35
CA ILE A 44 -12.41 0.89 8.49
C ILE A 44 -12.30 2.36 8.04
N HIS A 45 -11.77 2.60 6.84
CA HIS A 45 -11.61 3.94 6.30
C HIS A 45 -12.86 4.49 5.62
N LEU A 46 -13.90 3.66 5.42
CA LEU A 46 -15.09 4.09 4.67
C LEU A 46 -15.79 5.31 5.27
N PRO A 47 -15.95 5.43 6.61
CA PRO A 47 -16.58 6.63 7.15
C PRO A 47 -15.83 7.92 6.80
N ALA A 48 -14.52 7.90 6.85
CA ALA A 48 -13.72 9.06 6.47
C ALA A 48 -13.79 9.33 4.97
N LEU A 49 -13.77 8.27 4.16
CA LEU A 49 -13.83 8.39 2.70
C LEU A 49 -15.16 8.90 2.21
N ALA A 50 -16.25 8.62 2.94
CA ALA A 50 -17.58 9.09 2.58
C ALA A 50 -17.64 10.63 2.53
N LYS A 51 -16.83 11.30 3.33
CA LYS A 51 -16.74 12.77 3.32
C LYS A 51 -16.24 13.33 2.00
N PHE A 52 -15.55 12.49 1.21
CA PHE A 52 -15.04 12.85 -0.10
C PHE A 52 -15.84 12.21 -1.23
N GLY A 53 -17.01 11.65 -0.91
CA GLY A 53 -17.85 11.01 -1.91
C GLY A 53 -17.39 9.64 -2.37
N ILE A 54 -16.45 9.03 -1.67
CA ILE A 54 -15.91 7.72 -2.02
C ILE A 54 -16.68 6.65 -1.24
N ARG A 55 -17.27 5.71 -1.99
CA ARG A 55 -18.07 4.63 -1.43
C ARG A 55 -17.31 3.31 -1.56
N ARG A 56 -17.84 2.27 -0.93
CA ARG A 56 -17.25 0.94 -0.97
C ARG A 56 -16.96 0.46 -2.40
N GLU A 57 -17.95 0.59 -3.28
CA GLU A 57 -17.83 0.12 -4.67
C GLU A 57 -16.77 0.88 -5.45
N ASP A 58 -16.48 2.13 -5.07
CA ASP A 58 -15.45 2.92 -5.74
C ASP A 58 -14.04 2.37 -5.50
N LEU A 59 -13.86 1.59 -4.45
CA LEU A 59 -12.55 1.01 -4.14
C LEU A 59 -12.14 -0.11 -5.10
N PHE A 60 -13.04 -0.54 -5.98
CA PHE A 60 -12.70 -1.48 -7.04
C PHE A 60 -12.27 -0.78 -8.34
N ASP A 61 -12.27 0.55 -8.35
CA ASP A 61 -11.65 1.33 -9.41
C ASP A 61 -10.16 1.51 -9.08
N ALA A 62 -9.29 1.10 -10.00
CA ALA A 62 -7.84 1.11 -9.76
C ALA A 62 -7.32 2.49 -9.39
N CYS A 63 -7.81 3.52 -10.10
CA CYS A 63 -7.34 4.90 -9.90
C CYS A 63 -7.74 5.41 -8.52
N ILE A 64 -9.01 5.22 -8.16
CA ILE A 64 -9.52 5.66 -6.84
C ILE A 64 -8.81 4.89 -5.73
N ASN A 65 -8.69 3.59 -5.88
CA ASN A 65 -8.04 2.74 -4.88
C ASN A 65 -6.61 3.20 -4.64
N GLN A 66 -5.86 3.47 -5.71
CA GLN A 66 -4.48 3.91 -5.60
C GLN A 66 -4.35 5.27 -4.93
N LYS A 67 -5.27 6.19 -5.22
CA LYS A 67 -5.28 7.49 -4.56
C LYS A 67 -5.53 7.35 -3.06
N VAL A 68 -6.46 6.49 -2.67
CA VAL A 68 -6.74 6.22 -1.26
C VAL A 68 -5.54 5.56 -0.60
N GLY A 69 -4.92 4.59 -1.25
CA GLY A 69 -3.71 3.95 -0.74
C GLY A 69 -2.58 4.94 -0.51
N ALA A 70 -2.38 5.84 -1.46
CA ALA A 70 -1.38 6.90 -1.33
C ALA A 70 -1.68 7.82 -0.13
N TRP A 71 -2.95 8.15 0.08
CA TRP A 71 -3.37 8.96 1.22
C TRP A 71 -3.06 8.26 2.54
N ILE A 72 -3.37 6.97 2.64
CA ILE A 72 -3.09 6.19 3.84
C ILE A 72 -1.59 6.10 4.10
N LEU A 73 -0.82 5.83 3.05
CA LEU A 73 0.64 5.75 3.17
C LEU A 73 1.24 7.09 3.58
N ALA A 74 0.73 8.19 3.01
CA ALA A 74 1.18 9.52 3.37
C ALA A 74 0.94 9.83 4.85
N ASP A 75 -0.20 9.39 5.39
CA ASP A 75 -0.48 9.56 6.81
C ASP A 75 0.53 8.78 7.66
N CYS A 76 0.84 7.55 7.26
CA CYS A 76 1.87 6.76 7.93
C CYS A 76 3.25 7.43 7.86
N MET A 77 3.57 8.05 6.73
CA MET A 77 4.82 8.78 6.57
C MET A 77 4.91 9.97 7.52
N ARG A 78 3.81 10.69 7.71
CA ARG A 78 3.78 11.79 8.66
C ARG A 78 4.00 11.31 10.10
N ARG A 79 3.48 10.14 10.43
CA ARG A 79 3.60 9.59 11.78
C ARG A 79 4.97 9.04 12.10
N PHE A 80 5.62 8.39 11.14
CA PHE A 80 6.84 7.64 11.39
C PHE A 80 8.09 8.22 10.73
N GLY A 81 7.92 9.06 9.73
CA GLY A 81 9.03 9.76 9.08
C GLY A 81 9.86 8.91 8.11
N GLN A 82 10.18 7.68 8.49
CA GLN A 82 11.03 6.81 7.69
C GLN A 82 10.16 5.91 6.83
N ILE A 83 10.48 5.82 5.53
CA ILE A 83 9.59 5.22 4.53
C ILE A 83 9.24 3.75 4.82
N TRP A 84 10.22 2.95 5.22
CA TRP A 84 9.93 1.52 5.43
C TRP A 84 9.11 1.28 6.70
N ARG A 85 9.26 2.13 7.70
CA ARG A 85 8.36 2.10 8.85
C ARG A 85 6.95 2.51 8.45
N ALA A 86 6.83 3.49 7.56
CA ALA A 86 5.54 3.90 7.02
C ALA A 86 4.87 2.77 6.25
N VAL A 87 5.62 2.00 5.48
CA VAL A 87 5.09 0.83 4.77
C VAL A 87 4.58 -0.22 5.76
N GLY A 88 5.30 -0.46 6.85
CA GLY A 88 4.84 -1.35 7.92
C GLY A 88 3.54 -0.85 8.55
N CYS A 89 3.45 0.45 8.78
CA CYS A 89 2.23 1.11 9.27
C CYS A 89 1.07 0.94 8.29
N TYR A 90 1.32 1.06 7.00
CA TYR A 90 0.32 0.85 5.96
C TYR A 90 -0.33 -0.53 6.10
N TYR A 91 0.49 -1.54 6.30
CA TYR A 91 0.03 -2.93 6.45
C TYR A 91 -0.74 -3.16 7.74
N ALA A 92 -0.18 -2.73 8.85
CA ALA A 92 -0.62 -3.18 10.17
C ALA A 92 -1.42 -2.15 10.95
N GLY A 93 -1.44 -0.89 10.51
CA GLY A 93 -2.02 0.22 11.26
C GLY A 93 -0.99 0.88 12.17
N PRO A 94 -1.21 2.18 12.50
CA PRO A 94 -0.20 2.95 13.23
C PRO A 94 0.04 2.50 14.66
N GLY A 95 -0.94 1.84 15.27
CA GLY A 95 -0.83 1.36 16.65
C GLY A 95 -0.31 -0.05 16.79
N SER A 96 -0.05 -0.75 15.69
CA SER A 96 0.35 -2.15 15.76
C SER A 96 1.75 -2.31 16.34
N LYS A 97 1.91 -3.32 17.18
CA LYS A 97 3.20 -3.73 17.74
C LYS A 97 3.67 -5.07 17.17
N ASN A 98 2.99 -5.58 16.17
CA ASN A 98 3.40 -6.84 15.52
C ASN A 98 4.52 -6.56 14.52
N PHE A 99 5.70 -6.26 15.04
CA PHE A 99 6.84 -5.85 14.22
C PHE A 99 7.36 -6.98 13.35
N SER A 100 7.20 -8.21 13.77
CA SER A 100 7.61 -9.37 12.97
C SER A 100 6.80 -9.46 11.67
N ALA A 101 5.48 -9.33 11.76
CA ALA A 101 4.62 -9.34 10.58
C ALA A 101 4.88 -8.13 9.68
N GLN A 102 5.09 -6.96 10.28
CA GLN A 102 5.42 -5.74 9.52
C GLN A 102 6.73 -5.91 8.75
N GLU A 103 7.75 -6.46 9.39
CA GLU A 103 9.05 -6.67 8.78
C GLU A 103 8.97 -7.59 7.56
N LYS A 104 8.20 -8.65 7.69
CA LYS A 104 7.99 -9.60 6.60
C LYS A 104 7.29 -8.93 5.41
N TYR A 105 6.25 -8.15 5.69
CA TYR A 105 5.53 -7.41 4.68
C TYR A 105 6.44 -6.40 3.97
N VAL A 106 7.17 -5.61 4.76
CA VAL A 106 8.10 -4.60 4.25
C VAL A 106 9.16 -5.23 3.36
N SER A 107 9.70 -6.37 3.78
CA SER A 107 10.70 -7.09 2.99
C SER A 107 10.16 -7.45 1.60
N GLY A 108 8.92 -7.92 1.54
CA GLY A 108 8.29 -8.24 0.25
C GLY A 108 8.10 -7.01 -0.63
N VAL A 109 7.55 -5.94 -0.08
CA VAL A 109 7.35 -4.70 -0.81
C VAL A 109 8.67 -4.13 -1.31
N ARG A 110 9.68 -4.13 -0.44
CA ARG A 110 10.99 -3.58 -0.78
C ARG A 110 11.63 -4.33 -1.94
N ARG A 111 11.51 -5.64 -1.96
CA ARG A 111 12.03 -6.46 -3.04
C ARG A 111 11.38 -6.12 -4.38
N TYR A 112 10.06 -5.97 -4.41
CA TYR A 112 9.36 -5.59 -5.63
C TYR A 112 9.75 -4.17 -6.04
N TYR A 113 9.81 -3.26 -5.09
CA TYR A 113 10.17 -1.88 -5.36
C TYR A 113 11.56 -1.77 -5.97
N GLU A 114 12.54 -2.44 -5.38
CA GLU A 114 13.90 -2.42 -5.89
C GLU A 114 14.00 -3.06 -7.27
N GLY A 115 13.22 -4.11 -7.52
CA GLY A 115 13.14 -4.72 -8.83
C GLY A 115 12.58 -3.78 -9.89
N TYR A 116 11.53 -3.04 -9.56
CA TYR A 116 10.95 -2.05 -10.47
C TYR A 116 11.93 -0.91 -10.76
N ARG A 117 12.60 -0.42 -9.73
CA ARG A 117 13.59 0.64 -9.91
C ARG A 117 14.73 0.19 -10.81
N CYS A 118 15.17 -1.04 -10.63
CA CYS A 118 16.22 -1.60 -11.44
C CYS A 118 15.84 -1.64 -12.93
N LYS A 119 14.62 -2.12 -13.21
CA LYS A 119 14.12 -2.18 -14.59
C LYS A 119 13.96 -0.80 -15.22
N SER A 120 13.68 0.20 -14.41
CA SER A 120 13.49 1.58 -14.87
C SER A 120 14.80 2.34 -15.01
N SER A 121 15.91 1.78 -14.52
CA SER A 121 17.20 2.42 -14.57
C SER A 121 17.73 2.45 -16.02
N PRO A 122 18.38 3.55 -16.46
CA PRO A 122 19.03 3.58 -17.75
C PRO A 122 20.10 2.49 -17.93
N LYS A 123 20.62 1.98 -16.81
CA LYS A 123 21.60 0.91 -16.83
C LYS A 123 20.96 -0.47 -16.72
N GLY A 124 19.62 -0.54 -16.85
CA GLY A 124 18.90 -1.78 -16.70
C GLY A 124 19.03 -2.36 -15.30
N CYS A 125 19.10 -3.67 -15.20
CA CYS A 125 19.14 -4.36 -13.92
C CYS A 125 20.54 -4.51 -13.33
N ALA A 126 21.46 -3.62 -13.68
CA ALA A 126 22.81 -3.64 -13.11
C ALA A 126 22.81 -3.50 -11.59
N CYS A 127 21.76 -2.88 -11.03
CA CYS A 127 21.64 -2.67 -9.60
C CYS A 127 21.36 -3.94 -8.81
N GLU A 128 20.90 -5.02 -9.45
CA GLU A 128 20.49 -6.21 -8.72
C GLU A 128 21.64 -7.01 -8.17
N GLY A 129 22.85 -6.77 -8.66
CA GLY A 129 24.03 -7.42 -8.16
C GLY A 129 24.53 -6.88 -6.84
N SER A 130 23.93 -5.80 -6.38
CA SER A 130 24.37 -5.14 -5.15
C SER A 130 23.61 -5.62 -3.95
#